data_e2d3dd021ba66f1ea589ec0312c1edaa
#
_entry.id   e2d3dd021ba66f1ea589ec0312c1edaa
#
_cell.length_a   1.000
_cell.length_b   1.000
_cell.length_c   1.000
_cell.angle_alpha   90.00
_cell.angle_beta   90.00
_cell.angle_gamma   90.00
#
_symmetry.space_group_name_H-M   'P 1'
#
loop_
_entity.id
_entity.type
_entity.pdbx_description
1 polymer ?
#
loop_
_entity_poly.entity_id
_entity_poly.type
_entity_poly.pdbx_seq_one_letter_code
_entity_poly.pdbx_strand_id
1 'polypeptide(L)'
;MAKDKIILTGDRPTGRLHIGHYVGSLKRRVELQNEGDFKKMFVFIADAQALTDNIDNPEKVRQNVIEVALDYLAVGLDPEKITIFIQSQIPELCELSFYFMDLVSVSRLQRNPTVKTEIGMRGFESSIPVGFFTYPISQAADICAFKATTVPAGEDQKPMIASSSSAAMRSRLPCASASSGFTLRRQ
;
A
#
# COMPACT_ATOMS: atom_id res chain seq x y z
N MET A 1 1.80 -1.42 26.36
CA MET A 1 2.17 -2.19 25.14
C MET A 1 1.47 -1.74 23.84
N ALA A 2 0.53 -0.82 23.87
CA ALA A 2 -0.23 -0.41 22.67
C ALA A 2 0.45 0.66 21.78
N LYS A 3 1.35 1.46 22.33
CA LYS A 3 2.01 2.57 21.61
C LYS A 3 3.15 2.18 20.64
N ASP A 4 3.42 0.89 20.43
CA ASP A 4 4.50 0.45 19.53
C ASP A 4 4.03 0.20 18.09
N LYS A 5 2.74 0.40 17.81
CA LYS A 5 2.19 0.21 16.46
C LYS A 5 2.71 1.28 15.51
N ILE A 6 3.19 0.84 14.36
CA ILE A 6 3.46 1.70 13.21
C ILE A 6 2.41 1.36 12.16
N ILE A 7 1.55 2.31 11.87
CA ILE A 7 0.45 2.16 10.92
C ILE A 7 0.90 2.72 9.57
N LEU A 8 0.72 1.94 8.50
CA LEU A 8 0.94 2.39 7.13
C LEU A 8 -0.32 2.08 6.31
N THR A 9 -0.82 3.07 5.60
CA THR A 9 -1.96 2.93 4.70
C THR A 9 -1.87 3.98 3.59
N GLY A 10 -2.60 3.78 2.50
CA GLY A 10 -2.61 4.74 1.39
C GLY A 10 -3.60 4.36 0.32
N ASP A 11 -3.78 5.25 -0.64
CA ASP A 11 -4.63 5.04 -1.81
C ASP A 11 -3.88 5.40 -3.09
N ARG A 12 -4.21 4.72 -4.19
CA ARG A 12 -3.71 5.05 -5.52
C ARG A 12 -4.51 6.23 -6.10
N PRO A 13 -3.88 7.30 -6.56
CA PRO A 13 -4.58 8.45 -7.13
C PRO A 13 -5.05 8.17 -8.58
N THR A 14 -5.92 7.18 -8.75
CA THR A 14 -6.49 6.79 -10.05
C THR A 14 -7.77 7.56 -10.40
N GLY A 15 -8.30 8.32 -9.44
CA GLY A 15 -9.49 9.16 -9.53
C GLY A 15 -9.78 9.82 -8.18
N ARG A 16 -10.82 10.65 -8.13
CA ARG A 16 -11.34 11.22 -6.88
C ARG A 16 -11.83 10.11 -5.97
N LEU A 17 -11.63 10.28 -4.67
CA LEU A 17 -12.20 9.37 -3.69
C LEU A 17 -13.71 9.58 -3.62
N HIS A 18 -14.44 8.53 -3.36
CA HIS A 18 -15.91 8.56 -3.28
C HIS A 18 -16.39 7.92 -1.98
N ILE A 19 -17.70 7.94 -1.74
CA ILE A 19 -18.30 7.43 -0.50
C ILE A 19 -17.89 5.97 -0.17
N GLY A 20 -17.63 5.15 -1.18
CA GLY A 20 -17.14 3.78 -0.97
C GLY A 20 -15.74 3.76 -0.34
N HIS A 21 -14.82 4.66 -0.74
CA HIS A 21 -13.52 4.81 -0.10
C HIS A 21 -13.66 5.33 1.34
N TYR A 22 -14.60 6.27 1.55
CA TYR A 22 -14.86 6.78 2.89
C TYR A 22 -15.30 5.68 3.84
N VAL A 23 -16.33 4.93 3.49
CA VAL A 23 -16.87 3.85 4.33
C VAL A 23 -15.88 2.68 4.44
N GLY A 24 -15.23 2.33 3.32
CA GLY A 24 -14.34 1.16 3.26
C GLY A 24 -12.99 1.34 3.95
N SER A 25 -12.45 2.57 4.01
CA SER A 25 -11.10 2.79 4.53
C SER A 25 -10.88 4.11 5.27
N LEU A 26 -11.31 5.25 4.72
CA LEU A 26 -10.95 6.57 5.27
C LEU A 26 -11.53 6.80 6.66
N LYS A 27 -12.79 6.43 6.88
CA LYS A 27 -13.44 6.51 8.19
C LYS A 27 -12.61 5.80 9.25
N ARG A 28 -12.15 4.57 8.97
CA ARG A 28 -11.32 3.80 9.92
C ARG A 28 -9.97 4.45 10.16
N ARG A 29 -9.38 5.11 9.16
CA ARG A 29 -8.12 5.85 9.33
C ARG A 29 -8.29 7.04 10.28
N VAL A 30 -9.37 7.80 10.13
CA VAL A 30 -9.71 8.92 11.03
C VAL A 30 -9.95 8.41 12.46
N GLU A 31 -10.66 7.30 12.62
CA GLU A 31 -10.85 6.66 13.93
C GLU A 31 -9.50 6.27 14.56
N LEU A 32 -8.63 5.57 13.83
CA LEU A 32 -7.29 5.18 14.31
C LEU A 32 -6.45 6.39 14.71
N GLN A 33 -6.48 7.46 13.90
CA GLN A 33 -5.83 8.72 14.22
C GLN A 33 -6.33 9.28 15.55
N ASN A 34 -7.65 9.30 15.76
CA ASN A 34 -8.27 9.87 16.96
C ASN A 34 -8.11 8.97 18.19
N GLU A 35 -8.05 7.65 18.02
CA GLU A 35 -7.69 6.71 19.08
C GLU A 35 -6.29 6.97 19.62
N GLY A 36 -5.35 7.43 18.78
CA GLY A 36 -3.99 7.78 19.17
C GLY A 36 -3.15 6.61 19.70
N ASP A 37 -3.58 5.37 19.46
CA ASP A 37 -2.95 4.15 19.95
C ASP A 37 -1.88 3.63 18.97
N PHE A 38 -0.93 4.49 18.63
CA PHE A 38 0.19 4.20 17.74
C PHE A 38 1.43 5.02 18.08
N LYS A 39 2.58 4.54 17.65
CA LYS A 39 3.85 5.27 17.71
C LYS A 39 3.98 6.23 16.55
N LYS A 40 3.61 5.77 15.35
CA LYS A 40 3.59 6.56 14.12
C LYS A 40 2.45 6.06 13.23
N MET A 41 1.82 6.98 12.53
CA MET A 41 0.86 6.68 11.49
C MET A 41 1.25 7.39 10.20
N PHE A 42 1.40 6.62 9.15
CA PHE A 42 1.74 7.07 7.82
C PHE A 42 0.57 6.84 6.88
N VAL A 43 0.17 7.88 6.17
CA VAL A 43 -0.85 7.80 5.13
C VAL A 43 -0.23 8.33 3.84
N PHE A 44 -0.17 7.52 2.80
CA PHE A 44 0.51 7.93 1.58
C PHE A 44 -0.40 7.88 0.34
N ILE A 45 -0.02 8.71 -0.62
CA ILE A 45 -0.62 8.73 -1.95
C ILE A 45 0.31 7.92 -2.85
N ALA A 46 -0.17 6.76 -3.29
CA ALA A 46 0.61 5.77 -4.03
C ALA A 46 0.63 6.08 -5.53
N ASP A 47 1.24 7.20 -5.91
CA ASP A 47 1.28 7.70 -7.29
C ASP A 47 2.15 6.84 -8.20
N ALA A 48 3.32 6.39 -7.74
CA ALA A 48 4.15 5.45 -8.49
C ALA A 48 3.43 4.12 -8.73
N GLN A 49 2.71 3.62 -7.73
CA GLN A 49 1.87 2.43 -7.86
C GLN A 49 0.71 2.65 -8.84
N ALA A 50 0.11 3.83 -8.87
CA ALA A 50 -0.96 4.15 -9.81
C ALA A 50 -0.52 4.11 -11.27
N LEU A 51 0.75 4.42 -11.55
CA LEU A 51 1.30 4.36 -12.90
C LEU A 51 1.41 2.94 -13.46
N THR A 52 1.40 1.91 -12.64
CA THR A 52 1.51 0.51 -13.10
C THR A 52 0.37 0.10 -14.04
N ASP A 53 -0.76 0.77 -13.95
CA ASP A 53 -1.96 0.52 -14.76
C ASP A 53 -2.59 1.80 -15.34
N ASN A 54 -1.92 2.94 -15.22
CA ASN A 54 -2.34 4.24 -15.78
C ASN A 54 -1.18 4.97 -16.50
N ILE A 55 -0.23 4.21 -17.02
CA ILE A 55 0.96 4.79 -17.69
C ILE A 55 0.60 5.59 -18.94
N ASP A 56 -0.51 5.26 -19.59
CA ASP A 56 -0.99 5.96 -20.78
C ASP A 56 -1.50 7.38 -20.48
N ASN A 57 -1.79 7.70 -19.23
CA ASN A 57 -2.25 9.02 -18.81
C ASN A 57 -1.64 9.47 -17.46
N PRO A 58 -0.33 9.76 -17.43
CA PRO A 58 0.36 10.16 -16.21
C PRO A 58 -0.13 11.50 -15.65
N GLU A 59 -0.63 12.39 -16.53
CA GLU A 59 -1.18 13.68 -16.10
C GLU A 59 -2.44 13.52 -15.25
N LYS A 60 -3.29 12.55 -15.58
CA LYS A 60 -4.43 12.19 -14.73
C LYS A 60 -3.98 11.78 -13.33
N VAL A 61 -2.92 10.96 -13.22
CA VAL A 61 -2.38 10.55 -11.92
C VAL A 61 -1.88 11.77 -11.16
N ARG A 62 -1.13 12.68 -11.81
CA ARG A 62 -0.61 13.90 -11.19
C ARG A 62 -1.71 14.80 -10.64
N GLN A 63 -2.79 15.01 -11.39
CA GLN A 63 -3.95 15.78 -10.94
C GLN A 63 -4.64 15.12 -9.75
N ASN A 64 -4.82 13.81 -9.81
CA ASN A 64 -5.47 13.06 -8.74
C ASN A 64 -4.66 13.00 -7.45
N VAL A 65 -3.35 13.19 -7.47
CA VAL A 65 -2.54 13.34 -6.24
C VAL A 65 -3.07 14.50 -5.40
N ILE A 66 -3.34 15.63 -6.04
CA ILE A 66 -3.87 16.82 -5.35
C ILE A 66 -5.29 16.55 -4.84
N GLU A 67 -6.15 15.96 -5.66
CA GLU A 67 -7.53 15.65 -5.28
C GLU A 67 -7.59 14.70 -4.08
N VAL A 68 -6.78 13.62 -4.09
CA VAL A 68 -6.70 12.68 -2.97
C VAL A 68 -6.15 13.33 -1.70
N ALA A 69 -5.15 14.24 -1.84
CA ALA A 69 -4.65 14.99 -0.69
C ALA A 69 -5.74 15.87 -0.07
N LEU A 70 -6.54 16.56 -0.90
CA LEU A 70 -7.66 17.35 -0.44
C LEU A 70 -8.75 16.49 0.22
N ASP A 71 -9.06 15.33 -0.35
CA ASP A 71 -10.01 14.38 0.22
C ASP A 71 -9.55 13.89 1.60
N TYR A 72 -8.25 13.61 1.77
CA TYR A 72 -7.68 13.21 3.08
C TYR A 72 -7.90 14.29 4.15
N LEU A 73 -7.63 15.54 3.80
CA LEU A 73 -7.86 16.66 4.71
C LEU A 73 -9.36 16.88 4.98
N ALA A 74 -10.19 16.79 3.96
CA ALA A 74 -11.63 16.99 4.06
C ALA A 74 -12.33 15.96 4.96
N VAL A 75 -11.85 14.71 4.98
CA VAL A 75 -12.39 13.65 5.87
C VAL A 75 -11.88 13.75 7.30
N GLY A 76 -10.93 14.66 7.58
CA GLY A 76 -10.42 14.92 8.93
C GLY A 76 -9.10 14.22 9.27
N LEU A 77 -8.33 13.77 8.28
CA LEU A 77 -6.93 13.37 8.51
C LEU A 77 -6.10 14.63 8.78
N ASP A 78 -5.41 14.65 9.90
CA ASP A 78 -4.72 15.82 10.46
C ASP A 78 -3.19 15.67 10.32
N PRO A 79 -2.53 16.47 9.46
CA PRO A 79 -1.08 16.39 9.25
C PRO A 79 -0.25 16.69 10.51
N GLU A 80 -0.84 17.32 11.52
CA GLU A 80 -0.19 17.56 12.80
C GLU A 80 -0.08 16.28 13.66
N LYS A 81 -0.98 15.31 13.43
CA LYS A 81 -1.04 14.05 14.18
C LYS A 81 -0.40 12.89 13.45
N ILE A 82 -0.44 12.91 12.12
CA ILE A 82 0.04 11.83 11.26
C ILE A 82 0.95 12.36 10.16
N THR A 83 1.71 11.48 9.52
CA THR A 83 2.53 11.87 8.37
C THR A 83 1.81 11.50 7.08
N ILE A 84 1.48 12.51 6.27
CA ILE A 84 0.95 12.32 4.92
C ILE A 84 2.08 12.57 3.92
N PHE A 85 2.28 11.69 2.93
CA PHE A 85 3.33 11.85 1.93
C PHE A 85 2.93 11.25 0.57
N ILE A 86 3.70 11.61 -0.47
CA ILE A 86 3.56 11.09 -1.82
C ILE A 86 4.65 10.04 -2.04
N GLN A 87 4.29 8.87 -2.53
CA GLN A 87 5.19 7.72 -2.68
C GLN A 87 6.42 8.05 -3.53
N SER A 88 6.24 8.71 -4.67
CA SER A 88 7.35 9.07 -5.59
C SER A 88 8.35 10.07 -5.01
N GLN A 89 8.02 10.75 -3.90
CA GLN A 89 8.94 11.67 -3.22
C GLN A 89 9.92 10.95 -2.29
N ILE A 90 9.82 9.62 -2.19
CA ILE A 90 10.71 8.76 -1.40
C ILE A 90 11.38 7.75 -2.35
N PRO A 91 12.47 8.15 -3.04
CA PRO A 91 13.11 7.31 -4.06
C PRO A 91 13.66 5.99 -3.49
N GLU A 92 13.96 5.95 -2.19
CA GLU A 92 14.43 4.75 -1.50
C GLU A 92 13.41 3.59 -1.56
N LEU A 93 12.11 3.88 -1.76
CA LEU A 93 11.09 2.85 -1.95
C LEU A 93 11.29 2.11 -3.28
N CYS A 94 11.68 2.84 -4.33
CA CYS A 94 12.01 2.25 -5.63
C CYS A 94 13.30 1.42 -5.54
N GLU A 95 14.30 1.93 -4.86
CA GLU A 95 15.57 1.23 -4.62
C GLU A 95 15.33 -0.10 -3.86
N LEU A 96 14.58 -0.04 -2.77
CA LEU A 96 14.23 -1.23 -1.98
C LEU A 96 13.40 -2.23 -2.80
N SER A 97 12.50 -1.75 -3.64
CA SER A 97 11.72 -2.59 -4.55
C SER A 97 12.62 -3.35 -5.52
N PHE A 98 13.65 -2.70 -6.04
CA PHE A 98 14.63 -3.33 -6.92
C PHE A 98 15.37 -4.46 -6.20
N TYR A 99 15.89 -4.24 -4.99
CA TYR A 99 16.53 -5.29 -4.20
C TYR A 99 15.56 -6.47 -3.89
N PHE A 100 14.30 -6.17 -3.65
CA PHE A 100 13.30 -7.21 -3.42
C PHE A 100 12.98 -8.02 -4.68
N MET A 101 13.10 -7.43 -5.88
CA MET A 101 12.94 -8.16 -7.15
C MET A 101 13.98 -9.26 -7.31
N ASP A 102 15.20 -9.06 -6.81
CA ASP A 102 16.26 -10.09 -6.83
C ASP A 102 15.97 -11.29 -5.90
N LEU A 103 15.06 -11.10 -4.93
CA LEU A 103 14.71 -12.14 -3.95
C LEU A 103 13.44 -12.93 -4.32
N VAL A 104 12.70 -12.49 -5.33
CA VAL A 104 11.37 -13.05 -5.67
C VAL A 104 11.38 -13.59 -7.10
N SER A 105 11.08 -14.88 -7.25
CA SER A 105 11.00 -15.48 -8.59
C SER A 105 9.68 -15.15 -9.30
N VAL A 106 9.73 -15.08 -10.63
CA VAL A 106 8.54 -14.90 -11.50
C VAL A 106 7.48 -15.95 -11.18
N SER A 107 7.84 -17.21 -11.02
CA SER A 107 6.89 -18.28 -10.70
C SER A 107 6.19 -18.10 -9.35
N ARG A 108 6.80 -17.38 -8.42
CA ARG A 108 6.15 -17.03 -7.14
C ARG A 108 5.08 -15.95 -7.35
N LEU A 109 5.37 -14.92 -8.12
CA LEU A 109 4.40 -13.88 -8.47
C LEU A 109 3.22 -14.44 -9.25
N GLN A 110 3.48 -15.32 -10.21
CA GLN A 110 2.45 -15.99 -11.00
C GLN A 110 1.47 -16.84 -10.16
N ARG A 111 1.91 -17.34 -9.01
CA ARG A 111 1.05 -18.08 -8.09
C ARG A 111 0.23 -17.22 -7.16
N ASN A 112 0.46 -15.90 -7.14
CA ASN A 112 -0.33 -15.00 -6.30
C ASN A 112 -1.78 -14.90 -6.83
N PRO A 113 -2.80 -15.27 -6.05
CA PRO A 113 -4.18 -15.29 -6.51
C PRO A 113 -4.70 -13.90 -6.90
N THR A 114 -4.29 -12.85 -6.17
CA THR A 114 -4.70 -11.47 -6.47
C THR A 114 -4.16 -11.03 -7.83
N VAL A 115 -2.87 -11.27 -8.10
CA VAL A 115 -2.25 -10.96 -9.40
C VAL A 115 -2.97 -11.67 -10.53
N LYS A 116 -3.29 -12.96 -10.36
CA LYS A 116 -4.03 -13.73 -11.38
C LYS A 116 -5.42 -13.13 -11.68
N THR A 117 -6.15 -12.81 -10.64
CA THR A 117 -7.49 -12.23 -10.77
C THR A 117 -7.44 -10.89 -11.48
N GLU A 118 -6.51 -10.02 -11.08
CA GLU A 118 -6.36 -8.69 -11.68
C GLU A 118 -5.89 -8.73 -13.14
N ILE A 119 -5.00 -9.67 -13.52
CA ILE A 119 -4.59 -9.88 -14.92
C ILE A 119 -5.82 -10.19 -15.77
N GLY A 120 -6.68 -11.10 -15.32
CA GLY A 120 -7.92 -11.46 -16.07
C GLY A 120 -8.89 -10.29 -16.16
N MET A 121 -9.12 -9.55 -15.05
CA MET A 121 -10.03 -8.40 -15.04
C MET A 121 -9.59 -7.26 -15.95
N ARG A 122 -8.28 -7.10 -16.20
CA ARG A 122 -7.71 -6.02 -17.02
C ARG A 122 -7.43 -6.43 -18.46
N GLY A 123 -7.65 -7.67 -18.82
CA GLY A 123 -7.38 -8.17 -20.18
C GLY A 123 -5.89 -8.20 -20.54
N PHE A 124 -5.01 -8.32 -19.56
CA PHE A 124 -3.55 -8.39 -19.77
C PHE A 124 -3.04 -9.79 -20.11
N GLU A 125 -3.93 -10.73 -20.44
CA GLU A 125 -3.57 -12.15 -20.64
C GLU A 125 -2.49 -12.38 -21.70
N SER A 126 -2.47 -11.56 -22.76
CA SER A 126 -1.50 -11.68 -23.86
C SER A 126 -0.24 -10.82 -23.68
N SER A 127 -0.30 -9.77 -22.83
CA SER A 127 0.83 -8.85 -22.65
C SER A 127 0.72 -8.16 -21.30
N ILE A 128 1.42 -8.70 -20.30
CA ILE A 128 1.41 -8.17 -18.95
C ILE A 128 2.52 -7.13 -18.80
N PRO A 129 2.22 -5.86 -18.49
CA PRO A 129 3.25 -4.87 -18.18
C PRO A 129 4.08 -5.32 -16.98
N VAL A 130 5.43 -5.22 -17.08
CA VAL A 130 6.33 -5.66 -16.00
C VAL A 130 6.04 -4.92 -14.70
N GLY A 131 5.81 -3.61 -14.75
CA GLY A 131 5.45 -2.82 -13.56
C GLY A 131 4.18 -3.31 -12.88
N PHE A 132 3.16 -3.64 -13.69
CA PHE A 132 1.94 -4.26 -13.16
C PHE A 132 2.21 -5.64 -12.56
N PHE A 133 3.05 -6.46 -13.18
CA PHE A 133 3.35 -7.79 -12.68
C PHE A 133 4.14 -7.77 -11.37
N THR A 134 4.99 -6.75 -11.18
CA THR A 134 5.89 -6.63 -10.02
C THR A 134 5.35 -5.76 -8.88
N TYR A 135 4.16 -5.14 -9.02
CA TYR A 135 3.61 -4.26 -7.98
C TYR A 135 3.52 -4.90 -6.57
N PRO A 136 3.34 -6.23 -6.41
CA PRO A 136 3.34 -6.83 -5.08
C PRO A 136 4.67 -6.70 -4.36
N ILE A 137 5.76 -6.62 -5.13
CA ILE A 137 7.11 -6.43 -4.59
C ILE A 137 7.27 -4.98 -4.10
N SER A 138 6.82 -4.02 -4.89
CA SER A 138 6.80 -2.60 -4.51
C SER A 138 5.96 -2.37 -3.24
N GLN A 139 4.79 -2.99 -3.14
CA GLN A 139 3.98 -2.91 -1.93
C GLN A 139 4.69 -3.53 -0.71
N ALA A 140 5.45 -4.59 -0.90
CA ALA A 140 6.27 -5.16 0.16
C ALA A 140 7.38 -4.18 0.60
N ALA A 141 7.99 -3.47 -0.33
CA ALA A 141 9.00 -2.47 -0.04
C ALA A 141 8.42 -1.31 0.77
N ASP A 142 7.23 -0.80 0.40
CA ASP A 142 6.52 0.23 1.15
C ASP A 142 6.32 -0.18 2.61
N ILE A 143 5.80 -1.38 2.85
CA ILE A 143 5.54 -1.90 4.21
C ILE A 143 6.83 -2.04 5.01
N CYS A 144 7.88 -2.57 4.39
CA CYS A 144 9.15 -2.86 5.07
C CYS A 144 9.96 -1.60 5.37
N ALA A 145 9.99 -0.63 4.45
CA ALA A 145 10.72 0.61 4.62
C ALA A 145 10.29 1.38 5.88
N PHE A 146 8.97 1.43 6.10
CA PHE A 146 8.40 2.09 7.28
C PHE A 146 8.36 1.20 8.53
N LYS A 147 8.79 -0.06 8.44
CA LYS A 147 8.67 -1.06 9.52
C LYS A 147 7.23 -1.15 10.04
N ALA A 148 6.27 -1.08 9.12
CA ALA A 148 4.86 -1.06 9.48
C ALA A 148 4.45 -2.37 10.16
N THR A 149 3.84 -2.25 11.33
CA THR A 149 3.31 -3.38 12.10
C THR A 149 1.81 -3.58 11.89
N THR A 150 1.14 -2.56 11.35
CA THR A 150 -0.29 -2.57 11.11
C THR A 150 -0.58 -1.91 9.76
N VAL A 151 -1.24 -2.66 8.88
CA VAL A 151 -1.72 -2.17 7.59
C VAL A 151 -3.23 -2.37 7.56
N PRO A 152 -4.02 -1.30 7.78
CA PRO A 152 -5.48 -1.36 7.63
C PRO A 152 -5.80 -1.58 6.16
N ALA A 153 -6.33 -2.74 5.82
CA ALA A 153 -6.65 -3.13 4.45
C ALA A 153 -7.90 -4.00 4.41
N GLY A 154 -8.56 -4.03 3.27
CA GLY A 154 -9.66 -4.93 3.02
C GLY A 154 -9.24 -6.42 3.00
N GLU A 155 -10.19 -7.30 3.05
CA GLU A 155 -9.98 -8.75 3.03
C GLU A 155 -9.25 -9.21 1.75
N ASP A 156 -9.52 -8.56 0.63
CA ASP A 156 -8.93 -8.78 -0.68
C ASP A 156 -7.41 -8.55 -0.72
N GLN A 157 -6.89 -7.71 0.17
CA GLN A 157 -5.46 -7.38 0.25
C GLN A 157 -4.65 -8.35 1.13
N LYS A 158 -5.31 -9.26 1.87
CA LYS A 158 -4.63 -10.24 2.74
C LYS A 158 -3.56 -11.07 2.04
N PRO A 159 -3.78 -11.64 0.83
CA PRO A 159 -2.77 -12.46 0.16
C PRO A 159 -1.52 -11.66 -0.20
N MET A 160 -1.69 -10.36 -0.51
CA MET A 160 -0.60 -9.46 -0.87
C MET A 160 0.29 -9.17 0.34
N ILE A 161 -0.33 -8.81 1.47
CA ILE A 161 0.36 -8.50 2.71
C ILE A 161 1.08 -9.73 3.26
N ALA A 162 0.47 -10.92 3.17
CA ALA A 162 1.10 -12.18 3.55
C ALA A 162 2.33 -12.51 2.67
N SER A 163 2.27 -12.21 1.37
CA SER A 163 3.39 -12.37 0.44
C SER A 163 4.55 -11.43 0.78
N SER A 164 4.24 -10.19 1.17
CA SER A 164 5.21 -9.18 1.62
C SER A 164 5.98 -9.64 2.85
N SER A 165 5.27 -10.12 3.86
CA SER A 165 5.87 -10.64 5.10
C SER A 165 6.80 -11.81 4.82
N SER A 166 6.44 -12.71 3.91
CA SER A 166 7.27 -13.87 3.58
C SER A 166 8.50 -13.56 2.72
N ALA A 167 8.47 -12.49 1.92
CA ALA A 167 9.65 -12.00 1.19
C ALA A 167 10.65 -11.38 2.16
N ALA A 168 10.18 -10.53 3.08
CA ALA A 168 11.00 -9.93 4.12
C ALA A 168 11.62 -10.96 5.08
N MET A 169 10.90 -12.01 5.45
CA MET A 169 11.44 -13.08 6.30
C MET A 169 12.60 -13.85 5.65
N ARG A 170 12.62 -14.00 4.33
CA ARG A 170 13.72 -14.67 3.61
C ARG A 170 14.97 -13.82 3.50
N SER A 171 14.83 -12.51 3.46
CA SER A 171 15.93 -11.57 3.30
C SER A 171 16.75 -11.33 4.58
N ARG A 172 16.33 -11.87 5.74
CA ARG A 172 16.87 -11.54 7.07
C ARG A 172 16.92 -10.02 7.34
N LEU A 173 16.24 -9.23 6.52
CA LEU A 173 16.05 -7.83 6.80
C LEU A 173 15.12 -7.71 8.02
N PRO A 174 15.36 -6.75 8.93
CA PRO A 174 14.50 -6.51 10.08
C PRO A 174 13.20 -5.81 9.65
N CYS A 175 12.48 -6.45 8.74
CA CYS A 175 11.09 -6.15 8.52
C CYS A 175 10.34 -6.80 9.67
N ALA A 176 9.49 -6.06 10.34
CA ALA A 176 8.77 -6.51 11.51
C ALA A 176 8.30 -7.94 11.33
N SER A 177 8.75 -8.82 12.20
CA SER A 177 8.13 -10.12 12.34
C SER A 177 6.64 -9.87 12.46
N ALA A 178 5.86 -10.47 11.57
CA ALA A 178 4.42 -10.53 11.72
C ALA A 178 4.09 -11.36 12.97
N SER A 179 4.48 -10.84 14.13
CA SER A 179 4.06 -11.35 15.41
C SER A 179 2.62 -10.91 15.60
N SER A 180 1.69 -11.83 15.29
CA SER A 180 0.37 -11.98 15.91
C SER A 180 -0.44 -10.72 16.26
N GLY A 181 -0.31 -9.65 15.52
CA GLY A 181 -1.05 -8.40 15.75
C GLY A 181 -1.80 -7.88 14.54
N PHE A 182 -2.04 -8.72 13.55
CA PHE A 182 -2.88 -8.41 12.41
C PHE A 182 -4.34 -8.43 12.87
N THR A 183 -4.79 -7.33 13.44
CA THR A 183 -6.20 -7.20 13.84
C THR A 183 -7.01 -6.78 12.62
N LEU A 184 -7.33 -7.75 11.79
CA LEU A 184 -8.43 -7.62 10.86
C LEU A 184 -9.72 -7.75 11.67
N ARG A 185 -10.31 -6.64 12.08
CA ARG A 185 -11.69 -6.67 12.56
C ARG A 185 -12.61 -6.71 11.35
N ARG A 186 -13.46 -7.74 11.32
CA ARG A 186 -14.61 -7.81 10.42
C ARG A 186 -15.48 -6.57 10.66
N GLN A 187 -15.88 -5.94 9.61
CA GLN A 187 -17.17 -5.26 9.52
C GLN A 187 -18.15 -6.17 8.81
#